data_ff832d3612dddf481536c6291d77e55c
#
_entry.id   ff832d3612dddf481536c6291d77e55c
#
_cell.length_a   1.000
_cell.length_b   1.000
_cell.length_c   1.000
_cell.angle_alpha   90.00
_cell.angle_beta   90.00
_cell.angle_gamma   90.00
#
_symmetry.space_group_name_H-M   'P 1'
#
loop_
_entity.id
_entity.type
_entity.pdbx_description
1 polymer ?
#
loop_
_entity_poly.entity_id
_entity_poly.type
_entity_poly.pdbx_seq_one_letter_code
_entity_poly.pdbx_strand_id
1 'polypeptide(L)'
;MVNYLHETRIEAPRKVVWEWHTRDGAFDRLAPPWETIETISAPPDLSPGGTRVMKMKMGPIKMKWVAEHTDMIEEELFADRMVRGPFKRWWHTHRFIKEKSDVTVIRDEVSYVIPMGFLGRLFGGRYVRKNIENMFTSRSISLRRDIMRHQSFSETPRKRILVSGASGLIGSQLIPFLDTGGHEVIQLVRRKPLDENQRFWDPENGELDPSLFDGIDAVIHLGGVGIGDKRWSKQRKQAIVACLRLLDHLL
;
A
#
# COMPACT_ATOMS: atom_id res chain seq x y z
N MET A 1 23.95 -5.89 -17.52
CA MET A 1 22.56 -5.60 -17.26
C MET A 1 21.80 -6.92 -17.26
N VAL A 2 20.86 -7.10 -16.35
CA VAL A 2 19.98 -8.27 -16.28
C VAL A 2 18.57 -7.77 -16.54
N ASN A 3 17.82 -8.50 -17.37
CA ASN A 3 16.43 -8.21 -17.66
C ASN A 3 15.56 -9.28 -17.01
N TYR A 4 14.46 -8.85 -16.42
CA TYR A 4 13.43 -9.70 -15.84
C TYR A 4 12.07 -9.26 -16.37
N LEU A 5 11.27 -10.21 -16.76
CA LEU A 5 9.92 -10.00 -17.28
C LEU A 5 8.94 -10.79 -16.42
N HIS A 6 7.86 -10.15 -16.04
CA HIS A 6 6.74 -10.79 -15.36
C HIS A 6 5.42 -10.38 -15.99
N GLU A 7 4.52 -11.32 -16.18
CA GLU A 7 3.20 -11.04 -16.72
C GLU A 7 2.11 -11.46 -15.71
N THR A 8 1.18 -10.56 -15.48
CA THR A 8 0.03 -10.79 -14.63
C THR A 8 -1.25 -10.60 -15.43
N ARG A 9 -1.97 -11.68 -15.68
CA ARG A 9 -3.25 -11.65 -16.37
C ARG A 9 -4.36 -11.38 -15.35
N ILE A 10 -5.18 -10.35 -15.61
CA ILE A 10 -6.26 -9.86 -14.75
C ILE A 10 -7.57 -9.91 -15.53
N GLU A 11 -8.59 -10.54 -14.96
CA GLU A 11 -9.94 -10.60 -15.51
C GLU A 11 -10.70 -9.28 -15.18
N ALA A 12 -10.24 -8.20 -15.83
CA ALA A 12 -10.83 -6.87 -15.70
C ALA A 12 -10.48 -6.00 -16.92
N PRO A 13 -11.35 -5.01 -17.27
CA PRO A 13 -11.03 -4.00 -18.25
C PRO A 13 -9.77 -3.21 -17.90
N ARG A 14 -9.00 -2.80 -18.91
CA ARG A 14 -7.73 -2.07 -18.74
C ARG A 14 -7.88 -0.81 -17.87
N LYS A 15 -8.96 -0.07 -18.08
CA LYS A 15 -9.29 1.12 -17.29
C LYS A 15 -9.38 0.80 -15.79
N VAL A 16 -10.06 -0.27 -15.40
CA VAL A 16 -10.22 -0.69 -13.99
C VAL A 16 -8.88 -1.04 -13.38
N VAL A 17 -8.02 -1.75 -14.13
CA VAL A 17 -6.68 -2.13 -13.67
C VAL A 17 -5.77 -0.91 -13.55
N TRP A 18 -5.86 0.03 -14.49
CA TRP A 18 -5.14 1.30 -14.45
C TRP A 18 -5.55 2.15 -13.25
N GLU A 19 -6.86 2.42 -13.07
CA GLU A 19 -7.38 3.18 -11.95
C GLU A 19 -6.96 2.61 -10.59
N TRP A 20 -6.90 1.28 -10.47
CA TRP A 20 -6.41 0.64 -9.26
C TRP A 20 -4.95 1.04 -8.96
N HIS A 21 -4.09 1.11 -9.98
CA HIS A 21 -2.67 1.45 -9.82
C HIS A 21 -2.42 2.94 -9.55
N THR A 22 -3.33 3.81 -9.95
CA THR A 22 -3.21 5.26 -9.75
C THR A 22 -3.71 5.74 -8.39
N ARG A 23 -4.35 4.88 -7.60
CA ARG A 23 -4.86 5.21 -6.28
C ARG A 23 -3.77 5.11 -5.21
N ASP A 24 -3.89 5.94 -4.16
CA ASP A 24 -2.88 6.08 -3.10
C ASP A 24 -2.48 4.77 -2.43
N GLY A 25 -3.45 3.89 -2.16
CA GLY A 25 -3.21 2.60 -1.53
C GLY A 25 -2.49 1.56 -2.39
N ALA A 26 -2.32 1.80 -3.71
CA ALA A 26 -1.79 0.80 -4.64
C ALA A 26 -0.37 0.34 -4.29
N PHE A 27 0.51 1.27 -3.95
CA PHE A 27 1.89 0.95 -3.57
C PHE A 27 1.95 0.04 -2.35
N ASP A 28 1.17 0.36 -1.31
CA ASP A 28 1.14 -0.40 -0.06
C ASP A 28 0.54 -1.80 -0.26
N ARG A 29 -0.44 -1.92 -1.15
CA ARG A 29 -1.02 -3.23 -1.55
C ARG A 29 -0.06 -4.10 -2.35
N LEU A 30 0.86 -3.50 -3.10
CA LEU A 30 1.89 -4.19 -3.86
C LEU A 30 3.15 -4.48 -3.05
N ALA A 31 3.31 -3.89 -1.86
CA ALA A 31 4.41 -4.19 -0.96
C ALA A 31 4.32 -5.63 -0.44
N PRO A 32 5.37 -6.45 -0.61
CA PRO A 32 5.34 -7.82 -0.09
C PRO A 32 5.21 -7.86 1.43
N PRO A 33 4.43 -8.77 2.02
CA PRO A 33 4.15 -8.78 3.46
C PRO A 33 5.39 -9.12 4.34
N TRP A 34 6.44 -9.63 3.75
CA TRP A 34 7.71 -9.91 4.44
C TRP A 34 8.71 -8.76 4.37
N GLU A 35 8.40 -7.70 3.61
CA GLU A 35 9.25 -6.51 3.54
C GLU A 35 8.72 -5.42 4.46
N THR A 36 9.62 -4.81 5.21
CA THR A 36 9.30 -3.61 5.98
C THR A 36 9.68 -2.39 5.15
N ILE A 37 8.66 -1.74 4.58
CA ILE A 37 8.81 -0.52 3.78
C ILE A 37 8.16 0.63 4.55
N GLU A 38 8.92 1.70 4.76
CA GLU A 38 8.45 2.96 5.35
C GLU A 38 8.50 4.04 4.26
N THR A 39 7.36 4.48 3.77
CA THR A 39 7.29 5.62 2.85
C THR A 39 7.58 6.91 3.61
N ILE A 40 8.60 7.66 3.18
CA ILE A 40 8.99 8.96 3.73
C ILE A 40 8.26 10.08 3.00
N SER A 41 8.21 9.99 1.68
CA SER A 41 7.45 10.88 0.81
C SER A 41 7.01 10.15 -0.45
N ALA A 42 5.84 10.52 -0.96
CA ALA A 42 5.30 10.04 -2.21
C ALA A 42 4.93 11.23 -3.10
N PRO A 43 5.00 11.07 -4.43
CA PRO A 43 4.45 12.06 -5.34
C PRO A 43 2.92 11.97 -5.33
N PRO A 44 2.20 13.02 -5.74
CA PRO A 44 0.74 13.04 -5.76
C PRO A 44 0.15 12.10 -6.81
N ASP A 45 0.91 11.78 -7.83
CA ASP A 45 0.49 10.92 -8.94
C ASP A 45 1.68 10.20 -9.59
N LEU A 46 1.45 9.55 -10.73
CA LEU A 46 2.46 8.81 -11.49
C LEU A 46 3.16 9.68 -12.57
N SER A 47 2.97 10.99 -12.56
CA SER A 47 3.54 11.89 -13.56
C SER A 47 5.07 11.86 -13.56
N PRO A 48 5.71 11.99 -14.74
CA PRO A 48 7.17 12.05 -14.85
C PRO A 48 7.78 13.15 -13.99
N GLY A 49 8.91 12.84 -13.33
CA GLY A 49 9.59 13.72 -12.37
C GLY A 49 9.12 13.55 -10.92
N GLY A 50 7.97 12.92 -10.70
CA GLY A 50 7.51 12.55 -9.36
C GLY A 50 8.50 11.61 -8.66
N THR A 51 8.82 11.86 -7.38
CA THR A 51 9.78 11.03 -6.63
C THR A 51 9.13 10.40 -5.41
N ARG A 52 9.32 9.09 -5.26
CA ARG A 52 8.96 8.35 -4.05
C ARG A 52 10.23 8.03 -3.26
N VAL A 53 10.22 8.42 -2.00
CA VAL A 53 11.32 8.15 -1.07
C VAL A 53 10.85 7.16 -0.02
N MET A 54 11.56 6.06 0.13
CA MET A 54 11.23 5.03 1.10
C MET A 54 12.46 4.51 1.82
N LYS A 55 12.27 4.00 3.03
CA LYS A 55 13.23 3.17 3.73
C LYS A 55 12.76 1.72 3.64
N MET A 56 13.67 0.84 3.27
CA MET A 56 13.42 -0.59 3.25
C MET A 56 14.52 -1.35 3.99
N LYS A 57 14.17 -2.51 4.50
CA LYS A 57 15.11 -3.37 5.22
C LYS A 57 15.57 -4.49 4.28
N MET A 58 16.87 -4.54 3.99
CA MET A 58 17.50 -5.64 3.28
C MET A 58 18.38 -6.45 4.23
N GLY A 59 17.86 -7.56 4.73
CA GLY A 59 18.51 -8.30 5.82
C GLY A 59 18.65 -7.43 7.07
N PRO A 60 19.86 -7.27 7.65
CA PRO A 60 20.08 -6.44 8.83
C PRO A 60 20.20 -4.93 8.49
N ILE A 61 20.33 -4.56 7.22
CA ILE A 61 20.65 -3.20 6.79
C ILE A 61 19.38 -2.44 6.41
N LYS A 62 19.20 -1.24 6.97
CA LYS A 62 18.17 -0.29 6.52
C LYS A 62 18.76 0.55 5.39
N MET A 63 18.05 0.61 4.26
CA MET A 63 18.46 1.34 3.07
C MET A 63 17.40 2.36 2.68
N LYS A 64 17.87 3.49 2.14
CA LYS A 64 17.01 4.46 1.48
C LYS A 64 16.89 4.08 0.01
N TRP A 65 15.65 3.96 -0.47
CA TRP A 65 15.33 3.84 -1.89
C TRP A 65 14.67 5.13 -2.36
N VAL A 66 15.15 5.67 -3.44
CA VAL A 66 14.55 6.82 -4.14
C VAL A 66 14.22 6.37 -5.55
N ALA A 67 12.94 6.32 -5.87
CA ALA A 67 12.43 6.06 -7.21
C ALA A 67 11.89 7.36 -7.81
N GLU A 68 12.10 7.56 -9.09
CA GLU A 68 11.60 8.69 -9.87
C GLU A 68 10.78 8.14 -11.04
N HIS A 69 9.56 8.65 -11.22
CA HIS A 69 8.74 8.33 -12.38
C HIS A 69 9.35 8.97 -13.63
N THR A 70 9.49 8.21 -14.69
CA THR A 70 10.15 8.67 -15.94
C THR A 70 9.17 8.86 -17.08
N ASP A 71 8.19 8.00 -17.20
CA ASP A 71 7.24 7.97 -18.32
C ASP A 71 5.85 7.61 -17.81
N MET A 72 4.82 8.20 -18.44
CA MET A 72 3.42 7.84 -18.22
C MET A 72 2.62 8.06 -19.50
N ILE A 73 1.90 7.04 -19.93
CA ILE A 73 0.84 7.12 -20.95
C ILE A 73 -0.40 6.52 -20.29
N GLU A 74 -1.44 7.33 -20.16
CA GLU A 74 -2.67 6.94 -19.47
C GLU A 74 -3.24 5.63 -20.01
N GLU A 75 -3.63 4.74 -19.11
CA GLU A 75 -4.08 3.39 -19.38
C GLU A 75 -3.09 2.47 -20.12
N GLU A 76 -1.91 2.91 -20.50
CA GLU A 76 -0.97 2.11 -21.30
C GLU A 76 0.30 1.73 -20.57
N LEU A 77 0.96 2.69 -19.94
CA LEU A 77 2.19 2.44 -19.21
C LEU A 77 2.51 3.53 -18.19
N PHE A 78 3.26 3.15 -17.19
CA PHE A 78 4.12 4.06 -16.43
C PHE A 78 5.45 3.39 -16.14
N ALA A 79 6.47 4.21 -15.91
CA ALA A 79 7.81 3.70 -15.64
C ALA A 79 8.50 4.49 -14.52
N ASP A 80 9.40 3.82 -13.83
CA ASP A 80 10.24 4.41 -12.80
C ASP A 80 11.69 3.97 -12.93
N ARG A 81 12.59 4.80 -12.41
CA ARG A 81 14.00 4.47 -12.23
C ARG A 81 14.42 4.68 -10.79
N MET A 82 15.36 3.88 -10.33
CA MET A 82 16.02 4.13 -9.05
C MET A 82 17.06 5.24 -9.21
N VAL A 83 16.89 6.33 -8.47
CA VAL A 83 17.88 7.40 -8.32
C VAL A 83 18.90 7.05 -7.25
N ARG A 84 18.44 6.44 -6.14
CA ARG A 84 19.28 5.97 -5.05
C ARG A 84 18.74 4.66 -4.48
N GLY A 85 19.60 3.68 -4.26
CA GLY A 85 19.21 2.38 -3.71
C GLY A 85 20.31 1.33 -3.79
N PRO A 86 19.96 0.04 -3.64
CA PRO A 86 20.93 -1.05 -3.53
C PRO A 86 21.55 -1.50 -4.88
N PHE A 87 20.95 -1.11 -5.99
CA PHE A 87 21.44 -1.47 -7.30
C PHE A 87 22.37 -0.39 -7.88
N LYS A 88 23.21 -0.75 -8.81
CA LYS A 88 23.97 0.24 -9.59
C LYS A 88 23.03 0.96 -10.57
N ARG A 89 22.04 0.25 -11.11
CA ARG A 89 20.97 0.76 -11.96
C ARG A 89 19.73 -0.11 -11.77
N TRP A 90 18.57 0.53 -11.87
CA TRP A 90 17.27 -0.13 -11.86
C TRP A 90 16.30 0.71 -12.69
N TRP A 91 15.62 0.08 -13.62
CA TRP A 91 14.48 0.61 -14.37
C TRP A 91 13.35 -0.38 -14.29
N HIS A 92 12.15 0.13 -14.16
CA HIS A 92 10.96 -0.68 -14.12
C HIS A 92 9.88 -0.02 -14.96
N THR A 93 9.29 -0.76 -15.90
CA THR A 93 8.18 -0.34 -16.73
C THR A 93 7.00 -1.25 -16.50
N HIS A 94 5.86 -0.66 -16.22
CA HIS A 94 4.57 -1.33 -16.15
C HIS A 94 3.80 -1.05 -17.44
N ARG A 95 3.46 -2.10 -18.20
CA ARG A 95 2.63 -1.99 -19.40
C ARG A 95 1.29 -2.65 -19.18
N PHE A 96 0.22 -1.95 -19.55
CA PHE A 96 -1.16 -2.40 -19.42
C PHE A 96 -1.68 -2.80 -20.81
N ILE A 97 -1.65 -4.07 -21.13
CA ILE A 97 -1.98 -4.61 -22.44
C ILE A 97 -3.42 -5.11 -22.43
N LYS A 98 -4.27 -4.52 -23.26
CA LYS A 98 -5.63 -4.99 -23.45
C LYS A 98 -5.62 -6.29 -24.26
N GLU A 99 -5.84 -7.43 -23.61
CA GLU A 99 -5.95 -8.73 -24.28
C GLU A 99 -7.35 -8.94 -24.86
N LYS A 100 -8.37 -8.58 -24.08
CA LYS A 100 -9.80 -8.56 -24.46
C LYS A 100 -10.48 -7.35 -23.85
N SER A 101 -11.78 -7.17 -24.10
CA SER A 101 -12.57 -6.09 -23.49
C SER A 101 -12.54 -6.11 -21.96
N ASP A 102 -12.54 -7.30 -21.39
CA ASP A 102 -12.63 -7.62 -19.96
C ASP A 102 -11.38 -8.30 -19.39
N VAL A 103 -10.27 -8.31 -20.17
CA VAL A 103 -9.02 -8.96 -19.77
C VAL A 103 -7.82 -8.05 -20.05
N THR A 104 -7.02 -7.83 -19.04
CA THR A 104 -5.79 -7.04 -19.11
C THR A 104 -4.60 -7.89 -18.70
N VAL A 105 -3.51 -7.78 -19.44
CA VAL A 105 -2.20 -8.32 -19.06
C VAL A 105 -1.31 -7.15 -18.62
N ILE A 106 -0.87 -7.19 -17.38
CA ILE A 106 0.18 -6.28 -16.90
C ILE A 106 1.51 -6.96 -17.18
N ARG A 107 2.37 -6.28 -17.93
CA ARG A 107 3.73 -6.69 -18.21
C ARG A 107 4.69 -5.78 -17.45
N ASP A 108 5.37 -6.35 -16.46
CA ASP A 108 6.40 -5.71 -15.67
C ASP A 108 7.77 -6.04 -16.27
N GLU A 109 8.45 -5.02 -16.76
CA GLU A 109 9.78 -5.11 -17.38
C GLU A 109 10.81 -4.45 -16.45
N VAL A 110 11.67 -5.26 -15.82
CA VAL A 110 12.70 -4.77 -14.90
C VAL A 110 14.08 -4.97 -15.50
N SER A 111 14.84 -3.89 -15.65
CA SER A 111 16.24 -3.93 -16.05
C SER A 111 17.13 -3.45 -14.91
N TYR A 112 18.07 -4.28 -14.47
CA TYR A 112 18.91 -3.93 -13.32
C TYR A 112 20.37 -4.32 -13.47
N VAL A 113 21.22 -3.63 -12.69
CA VAL A 113 22.65 -3.92 -12.56
C VAL A 113 22.99 -4.05 -11.09
N ILE A 114 23.46 -5.23 -10.69
CA ILE A 114 23.92 -5.53 -9.33
C ILE A 114 25.27 -4.82 -9.09
N PRO A 115 25.49 -4.22 -7.91
CA PRO A 115 26.80 -3.67 -7.56
C PRO A 115 27.87 -4.76 -7.50
N MET A 116 29.17 -4.36 -7.44
CA MET A 116 30.35 -5.25 -7.45
C MET A 116 30.55 -6.06 -8.76
N GLY A 117 29.89 -5.68 -9.84
CA GLY A 117 30.13 -6.23 -11.19
C GLY A 117 30.01 -7.75 -11.28
N PHE A 118 31.05 -8.43 -11.78
CA PHE A 118 31.05 -9.89 -11.96
C PHE A 118 30.91 -10.66 -10.63
N LEU A 119 31.62 -10.23 -9.57
CA LEU A 119 31.54 -10.87 -8.25
C LEU A 119 30.15 -10.74 -7.63
N GLY A 120 29.55 -9.56 -7.68
CA GLY A 120 28.18 -9.37 -7.19
C GLY A 120 27.17 -10.24 -7.94
N ARG A 121 27.36 -10.42 -9.25
CA ARG A 121 26.52 -11.27 -10.09
C ARG A 121 26.70 -12.75 -9.79
N LEU A 122 27.95 -13.19 -9.56
CA LEU A 122 28.27 -14.59 -9.28
C LEU A 122 27.70 -15.04 -7.92
N PHE A 123 27.88 -14.24 -6.87
CA PHE A 123 27.49 -14.59 -5.51
C PHE A 123 26.06 -14.15 -5.15
N GLY A 124 25.57 -13.03 -5.72
CA GLY A 124 24.26 -12.46 -5.39
C GLY A 124 23.18 -12.60 -6.47
N GLY A 125 23.57 -12.90 -7.71
CA GLY A 125 22.66 -12.84 -8.85
C GLY A 125 21.44 -13.75 -8.73
N ARG A 126 21.65 -14.99 -8.28
CA ARG A 126 20.55 -15.96 -8.06
C ARG A 126 19.62 -15.54 -6.92
N TYR A 127 20.19 -15.03 -5.84
CA TYR A 127 19.42 -14.53 -4.68
C TYR A 127 18.56 -13.31 -5.05
N VAL A 128 19.15 -12.31 -5.72
CA VAL A 128 18.42 -11.13 -6.19
C VAL A 128 17.29 -11.52 -7.13
N ARG A 129 17.57 -12.37 -8.13
CA ARG A 129 16.56 -12.85 -9.07
C ARG A 129 15.40 -13.53 -8.35
N LYS A 130 15.69 -14.42 -7.39
CA LYS A 130 14.66 -15.14 -6.62
C LYS A 130 13.79 -14.20 -5.80
N ASN A 131 14.38 -13.15 -5.21
CA ASN A 131 13.63 -12.15 -4.47
C ASN A 131 12.72 -11.33 -5.39
N ILE A 132 13.19 -10.95 -6.58
CA ILE A 132 12.37 -10.26 -7.59
C ILE A 132 11.21 -11.16 -8.01
N GLU A 133 11.45 -12.44 -8.32
CA GLU A 133 10.41 -13.40 -8.66
C GLU A 133 9.34 -13.53 -7.56
N ASN A 134 9.77 -13.69 -6.31
CA ASN A 134 8.86 -13.79 -5.16
C ASN A 134 8.03 -12.51 -4.98
N MET A 135 8.66 -11.33 -5.12
CA MET A 135 7.99 -10.03 -5.04
C MET A 135 6.88 -9.92 -6.10
N PHE A 136 7.18 -10.18 -7.37
CA PHE A 136 6.19 -10.09 -8.44
C PHE A 136 5.10 -11.15 -8.32
N THR A 137 5.43 -12.36 -7.86
CA THR A 137 4.42 -13.38 -7.55
C THR A 137 3.45 -12.90 -6.47
N SER A 138 3.95 -12.31 -5.38
CA SER A 138 3.11 -11.75 -4.32
C SER A 138 2.23 -10.61 -4.83
N ARG A 139 2.81 -9.68 -5.61
CA ARG A 139 2.09 -8.56 -6.24
C ARG A 139 0.93 -9.05 -7.11
N SER A 140 1.20 -10.05 -7.95
CA SER A 140 0.17 -10.64 -8.83
C SER A 140 -0.99 -11.23 -8.04
N ILE A 141 -0.71 -11.91 -6.91
CA ILE A 141 -1.74 -12.49 -6.05
C ILE A 141 -2.58 -11.40 -5.40
N SER A 142 -1.94 -10.39 -4.81
CA SER A 142 -2.63 -9.27 -4.16
C SER A 142 -3.51 -8.52 -5.16
N LEU A 143 -2.96 -8.14 -6.30
CA LEU A 143 -3.66 -7.40 -7.34
C LEU A 143 -4.89 -8.14 -7.89
N ARG A 144 -4.73 -9.43 -8.24
CA ARG A 144 -5.87 -10.24 -8.72
C ARG A 144 -6.99 -10.31 -7.69
N ARG A 145 -6.64 -10.55 -6.42
CA ARG A 145 -7.61 -10.64 -5.32
C ARG A 145 -8.33 -9.33 -5.08
N ASP A 146 -7.59 -8.22 -5.06
CA ASP A 146 -8.15 -6.90 -4.82
C ASP A 146 -9.11 -6.51 -5.95
N ILE A 147 -8.68 -6.62 -7.21
CA ILE A 147 -9.53 -6.28 -8.36
C ILE A 147 -10.77 -7.18 -8.42
N MET A 148 -10.61 -8.48 -8.26
CA MET A 148 -11.76 -9.41 -8.21
C MET A 148 -12.74 -9.01 -7.10
N ARG A 149 -12.25 -8.65 -5.93
CA ARG A 149 -13.09 -8.24 -4.81
C ARG A 149 -13.80 -6.91 -5.08
N HIS A 150 -13.09 -5.93 -5.62
CA HIS A 150 -13.70 -4.63 -5.98
C HIS A 150 -14.75 -4.77 -7.07
N GLN A 151 -14.52 -5.63 -8.07
CA GLN A 151 -15.51 -5.90 -9.12
C GLN A 151 -16.76 -6.57 -8.59
N SER A 152 -16.66 -7.43 -7.57
CA SER A 152 -17.83 -8.05 -6.93
C SER A 152 -18.79 -7.04 -6.30
N PHE A 153 -18.35 -5.79 -6.10
CA PHE A 153 -19.11 -4.69 -5.53
C PHE A 153 -19.11 -3.44 -6.42
N SER A 154 -18.90 -3.61 -7.75
CA SER A 154 -18.82 -2.49 -8.70
C SER A 154 -20.09 -1.65 -8.74
N GLU A 155 -21.26 -2.28 -8.54
CA GLU A 155 -22.57 -1.61 -8.50
C GLU A 155 -22.84 -0.86 -7.17
N THR A 156 -22.01 -1.11 -6.15
CA THR A 156 -22.14 -0.43 -4.86
C THR A 156 -21.48 0.96 -4.94
N PRO A 157 -22.18 2.05 -4.58
CA PRO A 157 -21.59 3.38 -4.56
C PRO A 157 -20.34 3.45 -3.69
N ARG A 158 -19.37 4.25 -4.10
CA ARG A 158 -18.19 4.53 -3.29
C ARG A 158 -18.63 5.18 -1.97
N LYS A 159 -17.91 4.86 -0.92
CA LYS A 159 -18.25 5.22 0.45
C LYS A 159 -17.20 6.13 1.05
N ARG A 160 -17.63 7.02 1.92
CA ARG A 160 -16.80 7.79 2.82
C ARG A 160 -16.74 7.07 4.16
N ILE A 161 -15.57 6.55 4.52
CA ILE A 161 -15.41 5.59 5.62
C ILE A 161 -14.49 6.18 6.69
N LEU A 162 -14.99 6.27 7.91
CA LEU A 162 -14.23 6.72 9.08
C LEU A 162 -13.59 5.50 9.75
N VAL A 163 -12.26 5.50 9.91
CA VAL A 163 -11.51 4.34 10.44
C VAL A 163 -10.69 4.75 11.66
N SER A 164 -10.90 4.10 12.80
CA SER A 164 -9.99 4.18 13.95
C SER A 164 -9.04 2.97 13.98
N GLY A 165 -7.86 3.15 14.57
CA GLY A 165 -6.84 2.08 14.62
C GLY A 165 -6.16 1.82 13.28
N ALA A 166 -6.08 2.84 12.43
CA ALA A 166 -5.49 2.84 11.10
C ALA A 166 -4.06 2.26 11.05
N SER A 167 -3.24 2.54 12.05
CA SER A 167 -1.84 2.08 12.15
C SER A 167 -1.67 0.67 12.71
N GLY A 168 -2.76 0.01 13.09
CA GLY A 168 -2.74 -1.37 13.59
C GLY A 168 -2.54 -2.40 12.48
N LEU A 169 -2.36 -3.67 12.88
CA LEU A 169 -2.13 -4.78 11.96
C LEU A 169 -3.22 -4.89 10.87
N ILE A 170 -4.48 -4.79 11.26
CA ILE A 170 -5.62 -4.85 10.32
C ILE A 170 -5.74 -3.53 9.57
N GLY A 171 -5.69 -2.39 10.26
CA GLY A 171 -5.88 -1.06 9.67
C GLY A 171 -4.88 -0.76 8.56
N SER A 172 -3.60 -1.09 8.76
CA SER A 172 -2.54 -0.88 7.78
C SER A 172 -2.72 -1.68 6.48
N GLN A 173 -3.54 -2.72 6.48
CA GLN A 173 -3.89 -3.50 5.29
C GLN A 173 -5.25 -3.12 4.71
N LEU A 174 -6.20 -2.78 5.58
CA LEU A 174 -7.56 -2.45 5.18
C LEU A 174 -7.65 -1.09 4.49
N ILE A 175 -6.96 -0.08 5.00
CA ILE A 175 -7.00 1.27 4.43
C ILE A 175 -6.53 1.27 2.97
N PRO A 176 -5.33 0.77 2.62
CA PRO A 176 -4.92 0.72 1.23
C PRO A 176 -5.84 -0.12 0.34
N PHE A 177 -6.46 -1.16 0.89
CA PHE A 177 -7.46 -1.95 0.17
C PHE A 177 -8.72 -1.12 -0.14
N LEU A 178 -9.23 -0.35 0.82
CA LEU A 178 -10.39 0.52 0.60
C LEU A 178 -10.07 1.64 -0.40
N ASP A 179 -8.89 2.25 -0.28
CA ASP A 179 -8.41 3.29 -1.20
C ASP A 179 -8.33 2.76 -2.64
N THR A 180 -7.74 1.58 -2.85
CA THR A 180 -7.68 0.94 -4.17
C THR A 180 -9.06 0.55 -4.70
N GLY A 181 -10.04 0.36 -3.81
CA GLY A 181 -11.45 0.22 -4.13
C GLY A 181 -12.13 1.54 -4.54
N GLY A 182 -11.47 2.69 -4.34
CA GLY A 182 -11.98 4.03 -4.64
C GLY A 182 -12.89 4.59 -3.56
N HIS A 183 -12.86 4.05 -2.34
CA HIS A 183 -13.51 4.64 -1.18
C HIS A 183 -12.68 5.82 -0.67
N GLU A 184 -13.34 6.82 -0.09
CA GLU A 184 -12.67 7.89 0.67
C GLU A 184 -12.48 7.40 2.11
N VAL A 185 -11.23 7.30 2.58
CA VAL A 185 -10.93 6.80 3.92
C VAL A 185 -10.43 7.94 4.81
N ILE A 186 -11.16 8.22 5.89
CA ILE A 186 -10.78 9.18 6.91
C ILE A 186 -10.29 8.43 8.14
N GLN A 187 -9.08 8.75 8.58
CA GLN A 187 -8.42 8.07 9.69
C GLN A 187 -8.56 8.88 10.98
N LEU A 188 -9.10 8.26 12.03
CA LEU A 188 -9.05 8.82 13.38
C LEU A 188 -7.68 8.58 14.00
N VAL A 189 -6.97 9.64 14.34
CA VAL A 189 -5.63 9.59 14.91
C VAL A 189 -5.58 10.27 16.30
N ARG A 190 -4.80 9.72 17.22
CA ARG A 190 -4.58 10.27 18.58
C ARG A 190 -3.43 11.29 18.64
N ARG A 191 -2.83 11.59 17.51
CA ARG A 191 -1.79 12.59 17.32
C ARG A 191 -2.30 13.72 16.45
N LYS A 192 -1.54 14.80 16.35
CA LYS A 192 -1.85 15.86 15.38
C LYS A 192 -1.98 15.26 13.96
N PRO A 193 -3.07 15.53 13.23
CA PRO A 193 -3.23 15.13 11.83
C PRO A 193 -2.08 15.63 10.97
N LEU A 194 -1.64 14.82 10.01
CA LEU A 194 -0.55 15.14 9.08
C LEU A 194 -1.08 15.57 7.70
N ASP A 195 -2.31 15.16 7.39
CA ASP A 195 -2.98 15.41 6.11
C ASP A 195 -4.50 15.56 6.29
N GLU A 196 -5.18 15.89 5.21
CA GLU A 196 -6.63 16.13 5.18
C GLU A 196 -7.48 14.87 5.37
N ASN A 197 -6.89 13.70 5.19
CA ASN A 197 -7.56 12.41 5.43
C ASN A 197 -7.44 11.93 6.89
N GLN A 198 -6.90 12.77 7.75
CA GLN A 198 -6.77 12.48 9.18
C GLN A 198 -7.57 13.44 10.02
N ARG A 199 -8.21 12.89 11.06
CA ARG A 199 -8.94 13.67 12.07
C ARG A 199 -8.45 13.29 13.46
N PHE A 200 -8.28 14.29 14.31
CA PHE A 200 -7.89 14.08 15.69
C PHE A 200 -9.09 13.58 16.51
N TRP A 201 -8.83 12.68 17.44
CA TRP A 201 -9.74 12.27 18.49
C TRP A 201 -8.96 11.86 19.74
N ASP A 202 -9.56 12.06 20.91
CA ASP A 202 -8.99 11.61 22.18
C ASP A 202 -9.98 10.71 22.93
N PRO A 203 -9.88 9.39 22.70
CA PRO A 203 -10.77 8.43 23.38
C PRO A 203 -10.54 8.32 24.88
N GLU A 204 -9.37 8.75 25.41
CA GLU A 204 -9.06 8.67 26.83
C GLU A 204 -9.79 9.77 27.62
N ASN A 205 -9.98 10.93 27.02
CA ASN A 205 -10.73 12.07 27.58
C ASN A 205 -12.17 12.16 27.06
N GLY A 206 -12.59 11.23 26.20
CA GLY A 206 -13.92 11.25 25.59
C GLY A 206 -14.09 12.38 24.57
N GLU A 207 -13.00 12.93 24.05
CA GLU A 207 -13.03 14.00 23.05
C GLU A 207 -13.24 13.42 21.66
N LEU A 208 -14.46 13.56 21.17
CA LEU A 208 -14.84 13.22 19.81
C LEU A 208 -15.80 14.29 19.31
N ASP A 209 -15.38 15.06 18.32
CA ASP A 209 -16.23 16.06 17.68
C ASP A 209 -17.32 15.35 16.85
N PRO A 210 -18.62 15.53 17.18
CA PRO A 210 -19.70 14.91 16.42
C PRO A 210 -19.71 15.27 14.95
N SER A 211 -19.17 16.42 14.54
CA SER A 211 -19.07 16.83 13.14
C SER A 211 -18.17 15.91 12.29
N LEU A 212 -17.34 15.08 12.94
CA LEU A 212 -16.52 14.06 12.25
C LEU A 212 -17.36 13.00 11.53
N PHE A 213 -18.63 12.85 11.91
CA PHE A 213 -19.56 11.89 11.30
C PHE A 213 -20.37 12.51 10.13
N ASP A 214 -20.23 13.81 9.89
CA ASP A 214 -20.96 14.47 8.81
C ASP A 214 -20.52 13.93 7.45
N GLY A 215 -21.48 13.38 6.70
CA GLY A 215 -21.25 12.78 5.40
C GLY A 215 -20.48 11.45 5.43
N ILE A 216 -20.36 10.79 6.58
CA ILE A 216 -19.77 9.45 6.71
C ILE A 216 -20.83 8.39 6.43
N ASP A 217 -20.52 7.47 5.50
CA ASP A 217 -21.39 6.35 5.16
C ASP A 217 -21.18 5.13 6.09
N ALA A 218 -19.98 4.97 6.64
CA ALA A 218 -19.64 3.83 7.51
C ALA A 218 -18.50 4.16 8.46
N VAL A 219 -18.53 3.54 9.63
CA VAL A 219 -17.47 3.62 10.64
C VAL A 219 -16.86 2.24 10.85
N ILE A 220 -15.54 2.16 10.80
CA ILE A 220 -14.78 0.94 11.11
C ILE A 220 -13.90 1.20 12.32
N HIS A 221 -14.25 0.59 13.45
CA HIS A 221 -13.46 0.73 14.67
C HIS A 221 -12.52 -0.46 14.85
N LEU A 222 -11.23 -0.22 14.62
CA LEU A 222 -10.15 -1.18 14.84
C LEU A 222 -9.23 -0.75 16.00
N GLY A 223 -9.56 0.38 16.62
CA GLY A 223 -8.84 0.88 17.77
C GLY A 223 -9.03 -0.05 18.96
N GLY A 224 -7.96 -0.33 19.67
CA GLY A 224 -8.02 -1.18 20.84
C GLY A 224 -6.69 -1.27 21.56
N VAL A 225 -6.75 -1.64 22.84
CA VAL A 225 -5.57 -1.96 23.62
C VAL A 225 -5.19 -3.39 23.28
N GLY A 226 -4.03 -3.61 22.64
CA GLY A 226 -3.59 -4.94 22.22
C GLY A 226 -3.54 -5.94 23.37
N ILE A 227 -4.27 -7.04 23.26
CA ILE A 227 -4.42 -8.04 24.33
C ILE A 227 -3.09 -8.73 24.65
N GLY A 228 -2.24 -8.91 23.66
CA GLY A 228 -0.96 -9.61 23.74
C GLY A 228 0.28 -8.74 24.01
N ASP A 229 0.16 -7.41 23.99
CA ASP A 229 1.34 -6.50 23.99
C ASP A 229 2.08 -6.44 25.32
N LYS A 230 1.38 -6.65 26.44
CA LYS A 230 1.94 -6.56 27.79
C LYS A 230 1.27 -7.57 28.72
N ARG A 231 1.94 -7.85 29.86
CA ARG A 231 1.38 -8.69 30.93
C ARG A 231 0.04 -8.12 31.43
N TRP A 232 -0.92 -8.99 31.75
CA TRP A 232 -2.25 -8.67 32.22
C TRP A 232 -2.23 -8.20 33.69
N SER A 233 -1.96 -6.93 33.89
CA SER A 233 -2.15 -6.26 35.18
C SER A 233 -3.63 -5.83 35.35
N LYS A 234 -4.01 -5.46 36.59
CA LYS A 234 -5.35 -4.91 36.86
C LYS A 234 -5.65 -3.68 35.99
N GLN A 235 -4.68 -2.76 35.87
CA GLN A 235 -4.78 -1.55 35.04
C GLN A 235 -4.93 -1.93 33.53
N ARG A 236 -4.18 -2.93 33.06
CA ARG A 236 -4.28 -3.38 31.67
C ARG A 236 -5.65 -3.95 31.34
N LYS A 237 -6.21 -4.76 32.26
CA LYS A 237 -7.58 -5.30 32.11
C LYS A 237 -8.62 -4.17 32.05
N GLN A 238 -8.49 -3.16 32.91
CA GLN A 238 -9.38 -1.99 32.92
C GLN A 238 -9.28 -1.21 31.59
N ALA A 239 -8.08 -0.99 31.07
CA ALA A 239 -7.88 -0.30 29.80
C ALA A 239 -8.47 -1.07 28.61
N ILE A 240 -8.36 -2.41 28.59
CA ILE A 240 -8.99 -3.27 27.56
C ILE A 240 -10.52 -3.13 27.63
N VAL A 241 -11.11 -3.21 28.82
CA VAL A 241 -12.56 -3.08 29.00
C VAL A 241 -13.05 -1.67 28.66
N ALA A 242 -12.32 -0.63 29.05
CA ALA A 242 -12.65 0.75 28.71
C ALA A 242 -12.66 0.98 27.20
N CYS A 243 -11.69 0.41 26.50
CA CYS A 243 -11.61 0.52 25.03
C CYS A 243 -12.83 -0.12 24.34
N LEU A 244 -13.35 -1.24 24.86
CA LEU A 244 -14.55 -1.89 24.32
C LEU A 244 -15.82 -1.05 24.59
N ARG A 245 -15.87 -0.36 25.75
CA ARG A 245 -17.02 0.52 26.11
C ARG A 245 -17.08 1.82 25.32
N LEU A 246 -15.97 2.27 24.74
CA LEU A 246 -15.97 3.43 23.83
C LEU A 246 -16.87 3.20 22.60
N LEU A 247 -17.07 1.96 22.19
CA LEU A 247 -18.01 1.61 21.12
C LEU A 247 -19.47 1.92 21.53
N ASP A 248 -19.83 1.72 22.80
CA ASP A 248 -21.20 1.96 23.30
C ASP A 248 -21.57 3.46 23.32
N HIS A 249 -20.59 4.36 23.20
CA HIS A 249 -20.80 5.81 23.14
C HIS A 249 -20.72 6.36 21.71
N LEU A 250 -20.32 5.54 20.72
CA LEU A 250 -20.22 5.92 19.32
C LEU A 250 -21.44 5.46 18.49
N LEU A 251 -22.29 4.63 19.05
CA LEU A 251 -23.55 4.12 18.49
C LEU A 251 -24.76 4.74 19.22
#